data_9b393b0bef78f573c716d390c660001e
#
_entry.id   9b393b0bef78f573c716d390c660001e
#
_cell.length_a   1.000
_cell.length_b   1.000
_cell.length_c   1.000
_cell.angle_alpha   90.00
_cell.angle_beta   90.00
_cell.angle_gamma   90.00
#
_symmetry.space_group_name_H-M   'P 1'
#
loop_
_entity.id
_entity.type
_entity.pdbx_description
1 polymer ?
#
loop_
_entity_poly.entity_id
_entity_poly.type
_entity_poly.pdbx_seq_one_letter_code
_entity_poly.pdbx_strand_id
1 'polypeptide(L)'
;SGEQTIYENIAVQNTQVNAGDLILVNDANAYVDNNASEIVSIYDKKTEHYHVSGTETSLRETAVDALNRMLEDFYVAKNHSDIIVISGYRTKDQQQKLYDEDLAQTGESTSTRVALPGHSEHESGYSLDVSLYEDGVQSDYDGTGDYSWIDENCDHYGYILRYAADKAEITGIQAEPWHYRYVGEPHATYMKENNLCLEEYLTQLKDYTSDNRLQIVNWDGEIYEVYYVAADMAADSTYVLVPPDQDYTISGNNSDGFIITVDTGRIQSFEENSTAETTASEGQTVPEETQAETAAAPEENSEEAVG
;
A
#
# COMPACT_ATOMS: atom_id res chain seq x y z
N SER A 1 21.81 -30.30 -0.80
CA SER A 1 22.94 -29.39 -0.59
C SER A 1 22.41 -27.97 -0.77
N GLY A 2 22.14 -27.28 0.37
CA GLY A 2 21.72 -25.89 0.32
C GLY A 2 22.88 -25.06 -0.25
N GLU A 3 22.64 -24.34 -1.32
CA GLU A 3 23.56 -23.32 -1.79
C GLU A 3 23.69 -22.27 -0.68
N GLN A 4 24.90 -22.06 -0.22
CA GLN A 4 25.20 -21.05 0.78
C GLN A 4 25.20 -19.70 0.06
N THR A 5 24.25 -18.82 0.38
CA THR A 5 24.22 -17.46 -0.15
C THR A 5 25.49 -16.73 0.25
N ILE A 6 26.19 -16.21 -0.75
CA ILE A 6 27.40 -15.39 -0.55
C ILE A 6 26.95 -13.95 -0.34
N TYR A 7 27.48 -13.27 0.64
CA TYR A 7 27.22 -11.86 0.94
C TYR A 7 28.50 -11.05 0.77
N GLU A 8 28.32 -9.81 0.31
CA GLU A 8 29.40 -8.82 0.23
C GLU A 8 29.00 -7.50 0.86
N ASN A 9 29.98 -6.75 1.36
CA ASN A 9 29.78 -5.40 1.82
C ASN A 9 29.95 -4.41 0.66
N ILE A 10 28.94 -3.60 0.44
CA ILE A 10 29.00 -2.48 -0.49
C ILE A 10 28.91 -1.15 0.27
N ALA A 11 29.58 -0.13 -0.23
CA ALA A 11 29.50 1.22 0.31
C ALA A 11 28.31 1.96 -0.31
N VAL A 12 27.38 2.41 0.52
CA VAL A 12 26.26 3.23 0.11
C VAL A 12 26.46 4.65 0.64
N GLN A 13 26.39 5.65 -0.23
CA GLN A 13 26.53 7.04 0.17
C GLN A 13 25.42 7.44 1.15
N ASN A 14 25.76 8.10 2.26
CA ASN A 14 24.78 8.49 3.28
C ASN A 14 23.73 9.49 2.76
N THR A 15 23.99 10.20 1.68
CA THR A 15 22.98 11.01 0.97
C THR A 15 21.80 10.17 0.47
N GLN A 16 22.00 8.86 0.25
CA GLN A 16 20.97 7.93 -0.18
C GLN A 16 19.98 7.57 0.94
N VAL A 17 20.23 7.95 2.19
CA VAL A 17 19.23 7.87 3.27
C VAL A 17 17.93 8.59 2.89
N ASN A 18 18.04 9.63 2.06
CA ASN A 18 16.91 10.45 1.61
C ASN A 18 16.29 9.97 0.28
N ALA A 19 16.65 8.80 -0.23
CA ALA A 19 16.21 8.29 -1.53
C ALA A 19 15.60 6.88 -1.42
N GLY A 20 14.65 6.58 -2.30
CA GLY A 20 14.03 5.26 -2.45
C GLY A 20 12.56 5.23 -2.05
N ASP A 21 11.93 4.08 -2.28
CA ASP A 21 10.48 3.90 -2.17
C ASP A 21 9.96 4.01 -0.73
N LEU A 22 10.82 3.77 0.25
CA LEU A 22 10.46 3.70 1.68
C LEU A 22 10.83 4.96 2.47
N ILE A 23 11.15 6.06 1.81
CA ILE A 23 11.40 7.32 2.52
C ILE A 23 10.14 7.78 3.26
N LEU A 24 10.30 8.10 4.54
CA LEU A 24 9.24 8.68 5.37
C LEU A 24 9.24 10.19 5.23
N VAL A 25 8.14 10.74 4.76
CA VAL A 25 7.91 12.19 4.70
C VAL A 25 6.68 12.50 5.55
N ASN A 26 6.88 13.22 6.64
CA ASN A 26 5.85 13.63 7.59
C ASN A 26 6.30 14.89 8.36
N ASP A 27 5.59 15.27 9.40
CA ASP A 27 5.92 16.46 10.20
C ASP A 27 7.32 16.41 10.81
N ALA A 28 7.81 15.22 11.18
CA ALA A 28 9.13 15.03 11.77
C ALA A 28 10.26 14.84 10.74
N ASN A 29 9.94 14.45 9.51
CA ASN A 29 10.90 14.10 8.48
C ASN A 29 10.59 14.87 7.20
N ALA A 30 11.34 15.96 6.98
CA ALA A 30 11.22 16.75 5.76
C ALA A 30 11.70 15.96 4.54
N TYR A 31 11.05 16.17 3.40
CA TYR A 31 11.55 15.69 2.12
C TYR A 31 12.86 16.41 1.76
N VAL A 32 13.85 15.64 1.37
CA VAL A 32 15.12 16.13 0.84
C VAL A 32 15.15 15.86 -0.65
N ASP A 33 15.24 16.91 -1.46
CA ASP A 33 15.35 16.77 -2.91
C ASP A 33 16.66 16.06 -3.25
N ASN A 34 16.53 14.89 -3.83
CA ASN A 34 17.65 14.03 -4.19
C ASN A 34 17.67 13.66 -5.66
N ASN A 35 17.20 14.55 -6.50
CA ASN A 35 17.09 14.36 -7.94
C ASN A 35 15.80 13.67 -8.40
N ALA A 36 14.82 14.47 -8.78
CA ALA A 36 13.53 14.04 -9.32
C ALA A 36 13.60 13.60 -10.81
N SER A 37 14.76 13.16 -11.31
CA SER A 37 14.95 12.81 -12.72
C SER A 37 14.08 11.65 -13.22
N GLU A 38 13.52 10.86 -12.31
CA GLU A 38 12.62 9.74 -12.62
C GLU A 38 11.13 10.12 -12.60
N ILE A 39 10.81 11.40 -12.42
CA ILE A 39 9.44 11.92 -12.46
C ILE A 39 8.98 12.04 -13.90
N VAL A 40 7.84 11.41 -14.19
CA VAL A 40 7.27 11.35 -15.54
C VAL A 40 5.81 11.79 -15.54
N SER A 41 5.33 12.30 -16.70
CA SER A 41 3.93 12.64 -16.88
C SER A 41 3.06 11.39 -16.83
N ILE A 42 2.04 11.39 -15.96
CA ILE A 42 1.06 10.32 -15.92
C ILE A 42 0.23 10.32 -17.21
N TYR A 43 -0.11 11.51 -17.70
CA TYR A 43 -0.90 11.66 -18.93
C TYR A 43 -0.26 10.96 -20.13
N ASP A 44 1.06 11.07 -20.26
CA ASP A 44 1.80 10.45 -21.38
C ASP A 44 1.91 8.93 -21.27
N LYS A 45 1.77 8.37 -20.07
CA LYS A 45 1.97 6.94 -19.79
C LYS A 45 0.69 6.19 -19.42
N LYS A 46 -0.39 6.89 -19.12
CA LYS A 46 -1.64 6.29 -18.64
C LYS A 46 -2.26 5.32 -19.65
N THR A 47 -3.02 4.36 -19.12
CA THR A 47 -3.94 3.54 -19.91
C THR A 47 -5.21 4.32 -20.27
N GLU A 48 -6.11 3.72 -21.05
CA GLU A 48 -7.39 4.35 -21.43
C GLU A 48 -8.46 4.25 -20.34
N HIS A 49 -8.22 3.46 -19.27
CA HIS A 49 -9.23 3.15 -18.26
C HIS A 49 -9.19 4.04 -17.01
N TYR A 50 -8.54 5.19 -17.10
CA TYR A 50 -8.61 6.24 -16.08
C TYR A 50 -8.26 7.61 -16.66
N HIS A 51 -8.53 8.66 -15.90
CA HIS A 51 -8.31 10.04 -16.28
C HIS A 51 -7.18 10.68 -15.47
N VAL A 52 -6.63 11.76 -15.99
CA VAL A 52 -5.64 12.60 -15.32
C VAL A 52 -6.04 14.06 -15.52
N SER A 53 -5.96 14.87 -14.47
CA SER A 53 -6.45 16.25 -14.46
C SER A 53 -5.67 17.22 -15.37
N GLY A 54 -4.41 16.90 -15.69
CA GLY A 54 -3.56 17.74 -16.54
C GLY A 54 -2.36 16.99 -17.07
N THR A 55 -1.73 17.52 -18.13
CA THR A 55 -0.55 16.93 -18.77
C THR A 55 0.71 17.04 -17.90
N GLU A 56 0.73 17.97 -16.94
CA GLU A 56 1.82 18.18 -15.98
C GLU A 56 1.69 17.32 -14.71
N THR A 57 0.54 16.65 -14.50
CA THR A 57 0.37 15.72 -13.37
C THR A 57 1.32 14.55 -13.54
N SER A 58 2.21 14.37 -12.56
CA SER A 58 3.37 13.49 -12.69
C SER A 58 3.64 12.70 -11.40
N LEU A 59 4.34 11.59 -11.53
CA LEU A 59 4.81 10.74 -10.45
C LEU A 59 6.16 10.14 -10.83
N ARG A 60 6.79 9.46 -9.89
CA ARG A 60 7.91 8.57 -10.20
C ARG A 60 7.47 7.47 -11.16
N GLU A 61 8.33 7.12 -12.11
CA GLU A 61 8.00 6.17 -13.18
C GLU A 61 7.51 4.83 -12.64
N THR A 62 8.18 4.27 -11.62
CA THR A 62 7.78 3.02 -10.97
C THR A 62 6.37 3.09 -10.38
N ALA A 63 6.01 4.23 -9.79
CA ALA A 63 4.67 4.47 -9.26
C ALA A 63 3.61 4.57 -10.38
N VAL A 64 3.95 5.18 -11.52
CA VAL A 64 3.04 5.24 -12.69
C VAL A 64 2.81 3.86 -13.27
N ASP A 65 3.87 3.05 -13.43
CA ASP A 65 3.75 1.69 -13.98
C ASP A 65 2.88 0.81 -13.08
N ALA A 66 3.03 0.93 -11.77
CA ALA A 66 2.18 0.23 -10.79
C ALA A 66 0.72 0.73 -10.82
N LEU A 67 0.51 2.04 -10.94
CA LEU A 67 -0.82 2.64 -11.07
C LEU A 67 -1.55 2.14 -12.32
N ASN A 68 -0.85 2.07 -13.44
CA ASN A 68 -1.41 1.54 -14.69
C ASN A 68 -1.90 0.10 -14.53
N ARG A 69 -1.10 -0.77 -13.91
CA ARG A 69 -1.51 -2.16 -13.64
C ARG A 69 -2.72 -2.23 -12.72
N MET A 70 -2.71 -1.46 -11.63
CA MET A 70 -3.79 -1.44 -10.65
C MET A 70 -5.13 -0.99 -11.27
N LEU A 71 -5.13 0.11 -12.01
CA LEU A 71 -6.37 0.66 -12.57
C LEU A 71 -6.86 -0.13 -13.79
N GLU A 72 -5.98 -0.79 -14.52
CA GLU A 72 -6.36 -1.74 -15.56
C GLU A 72 -7.07 -2.97 -14.96
N ASP A 73 -6.52 -3.55 -13.90
CA ASP A 73 -7.13 -4.68 -13.21
C ASP A 73 -8.43 -4.29 -12.49
N PHE A 74 -8.52 -3.08 -11.97
CA PHE A 74 -9.76 -2.53 -11.44
C PHE A 74 -10.84 -2.43 -12.52
N TYR A 75 -10.50 -1.94 -13.70
CA TYR A 75 -11.43 -1.91 -14.83
C TYR A 75 -11.92 -3.31 -15.21
N VAL A 76 -11.02 -4.28 -15.29
CA VAL A 76 -11.38 -5.67 -15.58
C VAL A 76 -12.31 -6.24 -14.50
N ALA A 77 -12.04 -5.95 -13.23
CA ALA A 77 -12.79 -6.50 -12.10
C ALA A 77 -14.17 -5.83 -11.92
N LYS A 78 -14.28 -4.52 -12.13
CA LYS A 78 -15.46 -3.71 -11.76
C LYS A 78 -16.09 -2.96 -12.92
N ASN A 79 -15.45 -2.91 -14.07
CA ASN A 79 -15.90 -2.16 -15.26
C ASN A 79 -16.09 -0.65 -15.01
N HIS A 80 -15.21 -0.06 -14.17
CA HIS A 80 -15.15 1.37 -13.92
C HIS A 80 -13.90 1.98 -14.57
N SER A 81 -14.07 3.12 -15.24
CA SER A 81 -12.99 3.91 -15.84
C SER A 81 -13.07 5.41 -15.46
N ASP A 82 -13.81 5.70 -14.42
CA ASP A 82 -14.16 7.04 -13.96
C ASP A 82 -13.23 7.60 -12.87
N ILE A 83 -12.18 6.87 -12.49
CA ILE A 83 -11.14 7.42 -11.60
C ILE A 83 -10.34 8.47 -12.36
N ILE A 84 -10.12 9.60 -11.70
CA ILE A 84 -9.24 10.67 -12.17
C ILE A 84 -8.14 10.95 -11.15
N VAL A 85 -6.89 10.94 -11.59
CA VAL A 85 -5.75 11.40 -10.77
C VAL A 85 -5.75 12.92 -10.81
N ILE A 86 -5.96 13.55 -9.67
CA ILE A 86 -6.07 15.01 -9.53
C ILE A 86 -4.83 15.67 -9.00
N SER A 87 -3.94 14.91 -8.34
CA SER A 87 -2.69 15.39 -7.79
C SER A 87 -1.65 14.26 -7.78
N GLY A 88 -0.42 14.60 -8.09
CA GLY A 88 0.74 13.73 -8.00
C GLY A 88 1.92 14.47 -7.37
N TYR A 89 3.06 14.49 -8.04
CA TYR A 89 4.23 15.25 -7.61
C TYR A 89 3.92 16.75 -7.49
N ARG A 90 4.36 17.35 -6.40
CA ARG A 90 4.33 18.81 -6.16
C ARG A 90 5.71 19.28 -5.76
N THR A 91 6.09 20.45 -6.28
CA THR A 91 7.27 21.16 -5.79
C THR A 91 6.97 21.75 -4.40
N LYS A 92 8.03 22.11 -3.67
CA LYS A 92 7.89 22.79 -2.38
C LYS A 92 7.13 24.12 -2.52
N ASP A 93 7.34 24.86 -3.61
CA ASP A 93 6.65 26.13 -3.87
C ASP A 93 5.15 25.91 -4.13
N GLN A 94 4.79 24.84 -4.85
CA GLN A 94 3.39 24.46 -5.03
C GLN A 94 2.73 24.06 -3.70
N GLN A 95 3.45 23.34 -2.85
CA GLN A 95 2.99 22.99 -1.52
C GLN A 95 2.81 24.22 -0.63
N GLN A 96 3.72 25.19 -0.70
CA GLN A 96 3.60 26.46 0.02
C GLN A 96 2.33 27.22 -0.38
N LYS A 97 2.05 27.28 -1.67
CA LYS A 97 0.84 27.94 -2.17
C LYS A 97 -0.43 27.29 -1.63
N LEU A 98 -0.52 25.95 -1.65
CA LEU A 98 -1.67 25.21 -1.10
C LEU A 98 -1.83 25.46 0.39
N TYR A 99 -0.73 25.48 1.14
CA TYR A 99 -0.74 25.72 2.57
C TYR A 99 -1.24 27.14 2.89
N ASP A 100 -0.74 28.16 2.17
CA ASP A 100 -1.16 29.56 2.34
C ASP A 100 -2.64 29.75 1.97
N GLU A 101 -3.11 29.10 0.91
CA GLU A 101 -4.51 29.13 0.51
C GLU A 101 -5.43 28.49 1.57
N ASP A 102 -5.03 27.38 2.18
CA ASP A 102 -5.77 26.74 3.27
C ASP A 102 -5.87 27.63 4.51
N LEU A 103 -4.76 28.25 4.92
CA LEU A 103 -4.77 29.21 6.01
C LEU A 103 -5.65 30.43 5.75
N ALA A 104 -5.64 30.93 4.51
CA ALA A 104 -6.50 32.04 4.11
C ALA A 104 -7.98 31.69 4.13
N GLN A 105 -8.34 30.44 3.80
CA GLN A 105 -9.74 29.94 3.84
C GLN A 105 -10.21 29.66 5.27
N THR A 106 -9.36 29.11 6.12
CA THR A 106 -9.74 28.70 7.49
C THR A 106 -9.58 29.80 8.51
N GLY A 107 -8.67 30.75 8.27
CA GLY A 107 -8.24 31.75 9.25
C GLY A 107 -7.41 31.19 10.40
N GLU A 108 -6.96 29.94 10.28
CA GLU A 108 -6.12 29.27 11.26
C GLU A 108 -4.64 29.68 11.13
N SER A 109 -3.87 29.50 12.18
CA SER A 109 -2.42 29.76 12.16
C SER A 109 -1.59 28.60 11.65
N THR A 110 -2.15 27.39 11.66
CA THR A 110 -1.57 26.15 11.13
C THR A 110 -2.66 25.33 10.47
N SER A 111 -2.32 24.61 9.41
CA SER A 111 -3.26 23.71 8.75
C SER A 111 -3.23 22.31 9.37
N THR A 112 -4.40 21.71 9.54
CA THR A 112 -4.58 20.29 9.87
C THR A 112 -4.94 19.44 8.64
N ARG A 113 -5.11 20.07 7.48
CA ARG A 113 -5.54 19.44 6.22
C ARG A 113 -4.44 19.42 5.17
N VAL A 114 -3.55 20.39 5.20
CA VAL A 114 -2.45 20.57 4.24
C VAL A 114 -1.13 20.51 4.98
N ALA A 115 -0.24 19.59 4.59
CA ALA A 115 1.08 19.47 5.19
C ALA A 115 1.93 20.72 4.96
N LEU A 116 2.81 21.02 5.92
CA LEU A 116 3.80 22.08 5.79
C LEU A 116 4.64 21.87 4.52
N PRO A 117 5.03 22.97 3.83
CA PRO A 117 5.99 22.89 2.73
C PRO A 117 7.29 22.21 3.17
N GLY A 118 7.74 21.25 2.40
CA GLY A 118 8.85 20.37 2.74
C GLY A 118 8.44 19.10 3.50
N HIS A 119 7.18 18.98 3.95
CA HIS A 119 6.70 17.86 4.74
C HIS A 119 5.52 17.10 4.12
N SER A 120 5.23 17.35 2.84
CA SER A 120 4.21 16.63 2.08
C SER A 120 4.80 15.45 1.31
N GLU A 121 4.18 14.27 1.39
CA GLU A 121 4.56 13.12 0.57
C GLU A 121 4.50 13.38 -0.94
N HIS A 122 3.63 14.30 -1.38
CA HIS A 122 3.56 14.69 -2.79
C HIS A 122 4.88 15.27 -3.31
N GLU A 123 5.71 15.85 -2.46
CA GLU A 123 7.04 16.33 -2.84
C GLU A 123 8.00 15.19 -3.15
N SER A 124 7.74 13.98 -2.68
CA SER A 124 8.53 12.79 -2.99
C SER A 124 8.28 12.22 -4.40
N GLY A 125 7.13 12.52 -4.99
CA GLY A 125 6.68 11.91 -6.24
C GLY A 125 6.15 10.47 -6.12
N TYR A 126 5.94 9.97 -4.89
CA TYR A 126 5.41 8.63 -4.64
C TYR A 126 3.93 8.61 -4.23
N SER A 127 3.30 9.77 -4.08
CA SER A 127 1.90 9.88 -3.64
C SER A 127 1.02 10.54 -4.68
N LEU A 128 -0.22 10.11 -4.71
CA LEU A 128 -1.27 10.64 -5.58
C LEU A 128 -2.60 10.76 -4.85
N ASP A 129 -3.41 11.72 -5.32
CA ASP A 129 -4.80 11.86 -4.93
C ASP A 129 -5.71 11.56 -6.10
N VAL A 130 -6.82 10.89 -5.84
CA VAL A 130 -7.83 10.55 -6.83
C VAL A 130 -9.20 11.16 -6.51
N SER A 131 -9.97 11.39 -7.55
CA SER A 131 -11.40 11.72 -7.52
C SER A 131 -12.13 10.85 -8.53
N LEU A 132 -13.43 11.05 -8.67
CA LEU A 132 -14.24 10.47 -9.73
C LEU A 132 -14.52 11.51 -10.82
N TYR A 133 -14.61 11.05 -12.07
CA TYR A 133 -14.90 11.91 -13.22
C TYR A 133 -15.78 11.17 -14.21
N GLU A 134 -17.03 11.64 -14.35
CA GLU A 134 -18.02 11.06 -15.26
C GLU A 134 -18.80 12.18 -15.94
N ASP A 135 -19.01 12.07 -17.24
CA ASP A 135 -19.77 13.03 -18.05
C ASP A 135 -19.37 14.51 -17.89
N GLY A 136 -18.08 14.76 -17.68
CA GLY A 136 -17.58 16.14 -17.49
C GLY A 136 -17.69 16.65 -16.06
N VAL A 137 -18.16 15.84 -15.12
CA VAL A 137 -18.35 16.22 -13.71
C VAL A 137 -17.38 15.46 -12.83
N GLN A 138 -16.61 16.21 -12.02
CA GLN A 138 -15.77 15.66 -10.97
C GLN A 138 -16.54 15.56 -9.66
N SER A 139 -16.36 14.45 -8.94
CA SER A 139 -16.95 14.22 -7.63
C SER A 139 -15.95 13.55 -6.70
N ASP A 140 -16.25 13.55 -5.39
CA ASP A 140 -15.38 13.00 -4.38
C ASP A 140 -15.25 11.48 -4.49
N TYR A 141 -14.03 10.99 -4.27
CA TYR A 141 -13.73 9.58 -4.11
C TYR A 141 -13.59 9.26 -2.62
N ASP A 142 -14.34 8.29 -2.13
CA ASP A 142 -14.34 7.87 -0.72
C ASP A 142 -13.94 6.39 -0.49
N GLY A 143 -13.62 5.66 -1.55
CA GLY A 143 -13.20 4.26 -1.49
C GLY A 143 -14.32 3.27 -1.15
N THR A 144 -15.60 3.68 -1.21
CA THR A 144 -16.74 2.81 -0.90
C THR A 144 -17.34 2.15 -2.14
N GLY A 145 -18.24 1.17 -1.93
CA GLY A 145 -18.89 0.46 -3.02
C GLY A 145 -17.89 -0.35 -3.83
N ASP A 146 -17.98 -0.30 -5.16
CA ASP A 146 -17.06 -1.00 -6.06
C ASP A 146 -15.61 -0.50 -5.95
N TYR A 147 -15.40 0.74 -5.48
CA TYR A 147 -14.07 1.32 -5.30
C TYR A 147 -13.32 0.73 -4.09
N SER A 148 -14.00 0.02 -3.18
CA SER A 148 -13.34 -0.73 -2.10
C SER A 148 -12.35 -1.78 -2.64
N TRP A 149 -12.55 -2.22 -3.89
CA TRP A 149 -11.61 -3.10 -4.56
C TRP A 149 -10.19 -2.52 -4.58
N ILE A 150 -10.04 -1.21 -4.70
CA ILE A 150 -8.73 -0.55 -4.71
C ILE A 150 -8.05 -0.70 -3.36
N ASP A 151 -8.73 -0.41 -2.25
CA ASP A 151 -8.17 -0.59 -0.91
C ASP A 151 -7.89 -2.07 -0.59
N GLU A 152 -8.71 -2.98 -1.12
CA GLU A 152 -8.55 -4.41 -0.96
C GLU A 152 -7.35 -4.99 -1.72
N ASN A 153 -6.92 -4.34 -2.82
CA ASN A 153 -5.93 -4.89 -3.75
C ASN A 153 -4.72 -3.98 -4.03
N CYS A 154 -4.70 -2.73 -3.57
CA CYS A 154 -3.64 -1.79 -3.92
C CYS A 154 -2.25 -2.26 -3.48
N ASP A 155 -2.17 -3.05 -2.41
CA ASP A 155 -0.94 -3.65 -1.92
C ASP A 155 -0.29 -4.61 -2.92
N HIS A 156 -1.08 -5.28 -3.78
CA HIS A 156 -0.59 -6.13 -4.87
C HIS A 156 0.23 -5.35 -5.92
N TYR A 157 0.12 -4.04 -5.92
CA TYR A 157 0.80 -3.13 -6.85
C TYR A 157 1.80 -2.22 -6.13
N GLY A 158 2.08 -2.50 -4.85
CA GLY A 158 3.00 -1.70 -4.05
C GLY A 158 2.42 -0.40 -3.51
N TYR A 159 1.11 -0.20 -3.56
CA TYR A 159 0.43 0.96 -2.99
C TYR A 159 -0.18 0.66 -1.62
N ILE A 160 -0.26 1.69 -0.79
CA ILE A 160 -1.00 1.69 0.47
C ILE A 160 -2.00 2.85 0.50
N LEU A 161 -3.14 2.64 1.18
CA LEU A 161 -3.97 3.74 1.67
C LEU A 161 -3.21 4.39 2.82
N ARG A 162 -2.68 5.59 2.58
CA ARG A 162 -1.66 6.18 3.47
C ARG A 162 -2.21 6.69 4.79
N TYR A 163 -3.37 7.32 4.76
CA TYR A 163 -3.96 8.01 5.90
C TYR A 163 -5.30 7.39 6.27
N ALA A 164 -5.24 6.22 6.92
CA ALA A 164 -6.41 5.55 7.46
C ALA A 164 -6.89 6.22 8.76
N ALA A 165 -8.20 6.16 9.03
CA ALA A 165 -8.82 6.84 10.16
C ALA A 165 -8.26 6.39 11.52
N ASP A 166 -7.95 5.11 11.68
CA ASP A 166 -7.39 4.52 12.89
C ASP A 166 -5.91 4.83 13.11
N LYS A 167 -5.25 5.48 12.15
CA LYS A 167 -3.83 5.86 12.18
C LYS A 167 -3.58 7.35 12.31
N ALA A 168 -4.62 8.18 12.38
CA ALA A 168 -4.51 9.64 12.39
C ALA A 168 -3.62 10.19 13.52
N GLU A 169 -3.65 9.59 14.71
CA GLU A 169 -2.81 10.00 15.82
C GLU A 169 -1.32 9.71 15.59
N ILE A 170 -0.99 8.70 14.78
CA ILE A 170 0.39 8.31 14.46
C ILE A 170 0.91 9.12 13.28
N THR A 171 0.11 9.25 12.23
CA THR A 171 0.50 9.94 11.01
C THR A 171 0.45 11.46 11.11
N GLY A 172 -0.34 12.00 12.07
CA GLY A 172 -0.60 13.42 12.20
C GLY A 172 -1.57 13.98 11.15
N ILE A 173 -2.11 13.13 10.26
CA ILE A 173 -3.04 13.49 9.18
C ILE A 173 -4.37 12.78 9.40
N GLN A 174 -5.47 13.48 9.18
CA GLN A 174 -6.81 12.90 9.23
C GLN A 174 -7.02 11.91 8.08
N ALA A 175 -8.09 11.11 8.16
CA ALA A 175 -8.40 10.13 7.13
C ALA A 175 -8.55 10.77 5.76
N GLU A 176 -7.81 10.25 4.80
CA GLU A 176 -7.83 10.66 3.39
C GLU A 176 -8.06 9.43 2.51
N PRO A 177 -9.30 9.01 2.28
CA PRO A 177 -9.59 7.81 1.48
C PRO A 177 -9.15 7.92 0.02
N TRP A 178 -8.83 9.12 -0.46
CA TRP A 178 -8.35 9.41 -1.82
C TRP A 178 -6.84 9.39 -1.99
N HIS A 179 -6.06 9.35 -0.87
CA HIS A 179 -4.60 9.50 -0.88
C HIS A 179 -3.89 8.16 -0.81
N TYR A 180 -3.19 7.81 -1.89
CA TYR A 180 -2.41 6.57 -2.00
C TYR A 180 -0.92 6.86 -2.09
N ARG A 181 -0.13 6.03 -1.40
CA ARG A 181 1.33 6.10 -1.41
C ARG A 181 1.92 4.81 -1.98
N TYR A 182 2.82 4.96 -2.95
CA TYR A 182 3.66 3.86 -3.43
C TYR A 182 4.83 3.63 -2.47
N VAL A 183 4.98 2.39 -2.03
CA VAL A 183 6.07 1.93 -1.16
C VAL A 183 6.77 0.70 -1.75
N GLY A 184 6.24 0.17 -2.85
CA GLY A 184 6.75 -1.03 -3.50
C GLY A 184 6.30 -2.34 -2.85
N GLU A 185 6.48 -3.40 -3.61
CA GLU A 185 6.31 -4.77 -3.16
C GLU A 185 7.62 -5.27 -2.52
N PRO A 186 7.58 -6.09 -1.48
CA PRO A 186 6.42 -6.68 -0.77
C PRO A 186 5.95 -5.85 0.43
N HIS A 187 6.48 -4.65 0.61
CA HIS A 187 6.25 -3.80 1.79
C HIS A 187 4.77 -3.48 1.97
N ALA A 188 4.09 -3.13 0.87
CA ALA A 188 2.66 -2.82 0.88
C ALA A 188 1.82 -4.00 1.39
N THR A 189 2.09 -5.22 0.93
CA THR A 189 1.39 -6.43 1.38
C THR A 189 1.59 -6.67 2.88
N TYR A 190 2.84 -6.57 3.36
CA TYR A 190 3.13 -6.75 4.78
C TYR A 190 2.44 -5.70 5.66
N MET A 191 2.47 -4.43 5.25
CA MET A 191 1.83 -3.35 5.98
C MET A 191 0.32 -3.55 6.07
N LYS A 192 -0.32 -3.96 4.99
CA LYS A 192 -1.75 -4.24 4.97
C LYS A 192 -2.12 -5.44 5.85
N GLU A 193 -1.43 -6.56 5.72
CA GLU A 193 -1.70 -7.77 6.50
C GLU A 193 -1.54 -7.56 8.01
N ASN A 194 -0.65 -6.65 8.42
CA ASN A 194 -0.39 -6.34 9.82
C ASN A 194 -1.04 -5.04 10.30
N ASN A 195 -1.87 -4.40 9.47
CA ASN A 195 -2.50 -3.10 9.75
C ASN A 195 -1.50 -2.04 10.24
N LEU A 196 -0.41 -1.85 9.50
CA LEU A 196 0.64 -0.89 9.83
C LEU A 196 0.57 0.33 8.89
N CYS A 197 0.70 1.52 9.45
CA CYS A 197 1.07 2.69 8.65
C CYS A 197 2.59 2.72 8.41
N LEU A 198 3.06 3.61 7.54
CA LEU A 198 4.48 3.66 7.16
C LEU A 198 5.38 3.96 8.36
N GLU A 199 4.96 4.83 9.28
CA GLU A 199 5.68 5.17 10.52
C GLU A 199 5.91 3.94 11.40
N GLU A 200 4.86 3.13 11.59
CA GLU A 200 4.92 1.90 12.38
C GLU A 200 5.82 0.86 11.71
N TYR A 201 5.65 0.67 10.41
CA TYR A 201 6.42 -0.30 9.64
C TYR A 201 7.93 -0.01 9.68
N LEU A 202 8.33 1.23 9.39
CA LEU A 202 9.74 1.61 9.42
C LEU A 202 10.33 1.52 10.83
N THR A 203 9.54 1.78 11.87
CA THR A 203 9.97 1.56 13.25
C THR A 203 10.20 0.08 13.52
N GLN A 204 9.28 -0.78 13.13
CA GLN A 204 9.40 -2.23 13.30
C GLN A 204 10.60 -2.81 12.54
N LEU A 205 10.90 -2.32 11.34
CA LEU A 205 12.02 -2.80 10.54
C LEU A 205 13.38 -2.62 11.23
N LYS A 206 13.50 -1.69 12.18
CA LYS A 206 14.74 -1.49 12.94
C LYS A 206 15.13 -2.67 13.83
N ASP A 207 14.18 -3.56 14.13
CA ASP A 207 14.42 -4.78 14.89
C ASP A 207 14.99 -5.93 14.03
N TYR A 208 15.03 -5.74 12.69
CA TYR A 208 15.53 -6.75 11.76
C TYR A 208 16.88 -6.34 11.18
N THR A 209 17.85 -7.23 11.35
CA THR A 209 19.23 -7.05 10.88
C THR A 209 19.58 -8.02 9.78
N SER A 210 20.78 -7.89 9.19
CA SER A 210 21.28 -8.85 8.21
C SER A 210 21.37 -10.29 8.74
N ASP A 211 21.48 -10.46 10.07
CA ASP A 211 21.53 -11.77 10.73
C ASP A 211 20.16 -12.27 11.19
N ASN A 212 19.19 -11.39 11.29
CA ASN A 212 17.81 -11.70 11.71
C ASN A 212 16.83 -10.93 10.82
N ARG A 213 16.57 -11.43 9.61
CA ARG A 213 15.80 -10.78 8.59
C ARG A 213 14.31 -11.01 8.77
N LEU A 214 13.51 -10.00 8.41
CA LEU A 214 12.08 -10.16 8.24
C LEU A 214 11.82 -10.92 6.94
N GLN A 215 11.20 -12.08 7.02
CA GLN A 215 10.70 -12.78 5.85
C GLN A 215 9.30 -12.30 5.55
N ILE A 216 9.08 -11.84 4.32
CA ILE A 216 7.75 -11.47 3.82
C ILE A 216 7.39 -12.43 2.70
N VAL A 217 6.19 -12.99 2.78
CA VAL A 217 5.57 -13.71 1.68
C VAL A 217 4.61 -12.74 1.00
N ASN A 218 4.90 -12.39 -0.24
CA ASN A 218 4.06 -11.49 -1.01
C ASN A 218 2.73 -12.15 -1.40
N TRP A 219 1.78 -11.37 -1.86
CA TRP A 219 0.43 -11.83 -2.22
C TRP A 219 0.41 -12.97 -3.26
N ASP A 220 1.44 -13.07 -4.10
CA ASP A 220 1.60 -14.11 -5.13
C ASP A 220 2.47 -15.29 -4.67
N GLY A 221 2.89 -15.31 -3.40
CA GLY A 221 3.70 -16.37 -2.81
C GLY A 221 5.21 -16.17 -2.95
N GLU A 222 5.69 -15.13 -3.61
CA GLU A 222 7.10 -14.78 -3.66
C GLU A 222 7.63 -14.44 -2.26
N ILE A 223 8.82 -14.93 -1.95
CA ILE A 223 9.44 -14.77 -0.62
C ILE A 223 10.56 -13.75 -0.71
N TYR A 224 10.43 -12.73 0.13
CA TYR A 224 11.42 -11.66 0.29
C TYR A 224 12.03 -11.69 1.68
N GLU A 225 13.25 -11.20 1.79
CA GLU A 225 13.92 -10.95 3.06
C GLU A 225 14.26 -9.48 3.17
N VAL A 226 13.84 -8.86 4.29
CA VAL A 226 13.97 -7.42 4.53
C VAL A 226 14.77 -7.19 5.81
N TYR A 227 15.70 -6.26 5.79
CA TYR A 227 16.47 -5.86 6.98
C TYR A 227 16.90 -4.39 6.91
N TYR A 228 17.15 -3.85 8.08
CA TYR A 228 17.58 -2.48 8.30
C TYR A 228 19.07 -2.39 8.58
N VAL A 229 19.71 -1.34 8.09
CA VAL A 229 21.08 -0.96 8.41
C VAL A 229 21.12 0.52 8.82
N ALA A 230 21.53 0.79 10.05
CA ALA A 230 21.74 2.17 10.51
C ALA A 230 22.85 2.84 9.72
N ALA A 231 22.63 4.10 9.30
CA ALA A 231 23.64 4.90 8.61
C ALA A 231 24.81 5.21 9.56
N ASP A 232 26.04 5.05 9.06
CA ASP A 232 27.24 5.49 9.76
C ASP A 232 27.44 6.99 9.56
N MET A 233 26.85 7.77 10.45
CA MET A 233 26.89 9.24 10.39
C MET A 233 28.28 9.84 10.67
N ALA A 234 29.26 9.02 11.09
CA ALA A 234 30.66 9.44 11.27
C ALA A 234 31.48 9.38 9.96
N ALA A 235 30.91 8.80 8.90
CA ALA A 235 31.51 8.65 7.58
C ALA A 235 30.59 9.22 6.49
N ASP A 236 31.08 9.29 5.26
CA ASP A 236 30.28 9.71 4.09
C ASP A 236 29.46 8.54 3.52
N SER A 237 29.83 7.33 3.85
CA SER A 237 29.20 6.09 3.36
C SER A 237 28.98 5.11 4.49
N THR A 238 27.96 4.28 4.31
CA THR A 238 27.62 3.14 5.17
C THR A 238 27.91 1.87 4.41
N TYR A 239 28.56 0.89 5.05
CA TYR A 239 28.70 -0.45 4.49
C TYR A 239 27.44 -1.26 4.74
N VAL A 240 26.90 -1.81 3.65
CA VAL A 240 25.67 -2.59 3.66
C VAL A 240 25.98 -4.00 3.14
N LEU A 241 25.56 -5.01 3.87
CA LEU A 241 25.73 -6.42 3.47
C LEU A 241 24.60 -6.80 2.51
N VAL A 242 24.96 -7.24 1.31
CA VAL A 242 24.03 -7.61 0.24
C VAL A 242 24.40 -8.96 -0.39
N PRO A 243 23.43 -9.73 -0.92
CA PRO A 243 23.68 -10.95 -1.68
C PRO A 243 23.87 -10.60 -3.17
N PRO A 244 25.11 -10.65 -3.71
CA PRO A 244 25.37 -10.25 -5.10
C PRO A 244 24.71 -11.17 -6.14
N ASP A 245 24.38 -12.40 -5.76
CA ASP A 245 23.75 -13.40 -6.63
C ASP A 245 22.22 -13.40 -6.60
N GLN A 246 21.60 -12.46 -5.87
CA GLN A 246 20.15 -12.30 -5.79
C GLN A 246 19.77 -10.87 -6.14
N ASP A 247 18.55 -10.68 -6.64
CA ASP A 247 18.01 -9.35 -6.86
C ASP A 247 17.72 -8.68 -5.52
N TYR A 248 18.16 -7.44 -5.37
CA TYR A 248 17.89 -6.66 -4.17
C TYR A 248 17.72 -5.18 -4.49
N THR A 249 17.04 -4.48 -3.60
CA THR A 249 16.95 -3.03 -3.61
C THR A 249 17.43 -2.45 -2.28
N ILE A 250 17.88 -1.22 -2.31
CA ILE A 250 18.25 -0.44 -1.13
C ILE A 250 17.44 0.84 -1.16
N SER A 251 16.66 1.09 -0.11
CA SER A 251 15.95 2.35 0.09
C SER A 251 16.44 3.02 1.36
N GLY A 252 16.64 4.33 1.33
CA GLY A 252 16.70 5.12 2.53
C GLY A 252 15.33 5.16 3.23
N ASN A 253 15.34 5.45 4.54
CA ASN A 253 14.12 5.69 5.31
C ASN A 253 13.82 7.19 5.56
N ASN A 254 14.62 8.07 4.98
CA ASN A 254 14.60 9.53 5.18
C ASN A 254 14.82 9.96 6.64
N SER A 255 15.45 9.13 7.46
CA SER A 255 15.72 9.39 8.87
C SER A 255 17.15 9.01 9.25
N ASP A 256 17.41 7.74 9.42
CA ASP A 256 18.63 7.27 10.07
C ASP A 256 19.26 6.01 9.45
N GLY A 257 18.74 5.53 8.31
CA GLY A 257 19.31 4.32 7.74
C GLY A 257 18.68 3.84 6.45
N PHE A 258 18.98 2.58 6.15
CA PHE A 258 18.67 1.91 4.91
C PHE A 258 17.83 0.66 5.15
N ILE A 259 16.90 0.41 4.24
CA ILE A 259 16.13 -0.83 4.16
C ILE A 259 16.61 -1.60 2.93
N ILE A 260 17.06 -2.83 3.17
CA ILE A 260 17.47 -3.76 2.12
C ILE A 260 16.34 -4.76 1.92
N THR A 261 15.90 -4.91 0.68
CA THR A 261 14.86 -5.85 0.28
C THR A 261 15.46 -6.81 -0.72
N VAL A 262 15.51 -8.08 -0.36
CA VAL A 262 16.08 -9.16 -1.19
C VAL A 262 14.95 -10.00 -1.74
N ASP A 263 14.88 -10.12 -3.06
CA ASP A 263 14.11 -11.17 -3.71
C ASP A 263 14.86 -12.48 -3.62
N THR A 264 14.33 -13.43 -2.87
CA THR A 264 15.03 -14.71 -2.65
C THR A 264 14.91 -15.67 -3.82
N GLY A 265 14.07 -15.37 -4.80
CA GLY A 265 13.71 -16.28 -5.89
C GLY A 265 12.94 -17.53 -5.43
N ARG A 266 12.57 -17.60 -4.15
CA ARG A 266 11.77 -18.69 -3.58
C ARG A 266 10.29 -18.34 -3.63
N ILE A 267 9.48 -19.37 -3.84
CA ILE A 267 8.02 -19.25 -3.83
C ILE A 267 7.49 -20.18 -2.75
N GLN A 268 6.58 -19.67 -1.92
CA GLN A 268 5.85 -20.48 -0.97
C GLN A 268 4.82 -21.30 -1.74
N SER A 269 4.95 -22.66 -1.70
CA SER A 269 3.90 -23.54 -2.20
C SER A 269 2.72 -23.50 -1.23
N PHE A 270 1.59 -23.03 -1.67
CA PHE A 270 0.33 -23.28 -0.99
C PHE A 270 -0.01 -24.74 -1.24
N GLU A 271 0.32 -25.63 -0.29
CA GLU A 271 -0.29 -26.96 -0.27
C GLU A 271 -1.81 -26.72 -0.04
N GLU A 272 -2.60 -26.95 -1.06
CA GLU A 272 -4.03 -27.13 -0.90
C GLU A 272 -4.20 -28.25 0.14
N ASN A 273 -4.65 -27.92 1.33
CA ASN A 273 -5.12 -28.88 2.33
C ASN A 273 -6.41 -29.52 1.80
N SER A 274 -6.24 -30.38 0.80
CA SER A 274 -7.21 -31.36 0.40
C SER A 274 -7.16 -32.51 1.43
N THR A 275 -7.70 -32.28 2.60
CA THR A 275 -8.17 -33.39 3.43
C THR A 275 -9.41 -33.94 2.76
N ALA A 276 -9.18 -34.79 1.77
CA ALA A 276 -10.17 -35.75 1.36
C ALA A 276 -10.43 -36.68 2.56
N GLU A 277 -11.52 -36.44 3.26
CA GLU A 277 -12.11 -37.46 4.13
C GLU A 277 -12.51 -38.62 3.24
N THR A 278 -11.65 -39.62 3.23
CA THR A 278 -12.03 -40.97 2.77
C THR A 278 -12.84 -41.61 3.88
N THR A 279 -14.15 -41.40 3.88
CA THR A 279 -15.06 -42.26 4.63
C THR A 279 -15.13 -43.61 3.94
N ALA A 280 -14.43 -44.57 4.52
CA ALA A 280 -14.65 -45.98 4.21
C ALA A 280 -16.06 -46.37 4.64
N SER A 281 -16.85 -46.69 3.64
CA SER A 281 -18.14 -47.37 3.81
C SER A 281 -17.86 -48.85 4.14
N GLU A 282 -18.15 -49.26 5.36
CA GLU A 282 -18.48 -50.67 5.63
C GLU A 282 -19.92 -50.74 6.11
N GLY A 283 -20.63 -51.57 5.37
CA GLY A 283 -22.06 -51.77 5.51
C GLY A 283 -22.48 -52.50 6.78
N GLN A 284 -23.67 -52.17 7.20
CA GLN A 284 -24.56 -53.16 7.87
C GLN A 284 -26.02 -52.84 7.62
N THR A 285 -26.67 -53.89 7.29
CA THR A 285 -28.05 -54.23 6.97
C THR A 285 -29.14 -53.59 7.82
N VAL A 286 -30.24 -53.32 7.08
CA VAL A 286 -31.61 -52.99 7.53
C VAL A 286 -32.21 -54.14 8.40
N PRO A 287 -33.15 -53.85 9.33
CA PRO A 287 -34.53 -54.22 9.04
C PRO A 287 -35.56 -53.09 9.29
N GLU A 288 -36.58 -53.24 8.53
CA GLU A 288 -37.88 -52.66 8.34
C GLU A 288 -38.78 -52.77 9.60
N GLU A 289 -39.62 -51.80 9.90
CA GLU A 289 -41.07 -51.90 10.20
C GLU A 289 -41.59 -50.54 10.72
N THR A 290 -42.48 -49.99 10.03
CA THR A 290 -43.94 -49.88 10.00
C THR A 290 -44.55 -48.80 10.89
N GLN A 291 -45.27 -47.87 10.20
CA GLN A 291 -46.59 -47.25 10.44
C GLN A 291 -46.82 -46.55 11.80
N ALA A 292 -47.53 -45.47 11.92
CA ALA A 292 -48.59 -44.79 11.20
C ALA A 292 -48.93 -43.50 11.92
N GLU A 293 -49.36 -42.51 11.13
CA GLU A 293 -50.67 -41.85 11.22
C GLU A 293 -50.87 -40.77 12.29
N THR A 294 -51.22 -39.68 11.86
CA THR A 294 -52.39 -38.77 11.83
C THR A 294 -52.20 -37.46 12.61
N ALA A 295 -52.28 -36.43 11.86
CA ALA A 295 -53.36 -35.48 11.71
C ALA A 295 -53.45 -34.29 12.68
N ALA A 296 -53.62 -33.18 12.02
CA ALA A 296 -54.52 -32.06 12.21
C ALA A 296 -53.96 -30.80 12.86
N ALA A 297 -53.96 -29.79 12.01
CA ALA A 297 -54.18 -28.40 12.36
C ALA A 297 -55.63 -28.24 12.89
N PRO A 298 -56.09 -27.11 13.48
CA PRO A 298 -56.20 -25.85 12.78
C PRO A 298 -56.05 -24.57 13.63
N GLU A 299 -55.86 -23.44 12.93
CA GLU A 299 -56.63 -22.17 12.96
C GLU A 299 -56.91 -21.54 14.35
N GLU A 300 -56.90 -20.34 14.55
CA GLU A 300 -57.14 -19.03 13.91
C GLU A 300 -57.07 -17.93 14.98
N ASN A 301 -56.90 -16.73 14.48
CA ASN A 301 -57.51 -15.45 14.86
C ASN A 301 -56.83 -14.56 15.87
N SER A 302 -56.34 -13.47 15.34
CA SER A 302 -56.94 -12.15 15.11
C SER A 302 -56.93 -11.18 16.29
N GLU A 303 -56.59 -10.01 15.87
CA GLU A 303 -57.06 -8.67 16.23
C GLU A 303 -56.35 -7.89 17.34
N GLU A 304 -55.90 -6.80 16.84
CA GLU A 304 -56.19 -5.34 17.05
C GLU A 304 -55.54 -4.78 18.32
N ALA A 305 -54.91 -3.71 18.25
CA ALA A 305 -54.96 -2.35 17.77
C ALA A 305 -54.55 -1.40 18.91
N VAL A 306 -53.91 -0.34 18.54
CA VAL A 306 -53.95 1.03 19.11
C VAL A 306 -53.18 1.33 20.41
N GLY A 307 -52.24 2.26 20.21
CA GLY A 307 -51.57 3.02 21.23
C GLY A 307 -50.39 3.76 20.65
#